data_f5ea8ed4f03e7ab8d80353a60649e3f4
#
_entry.id   f5ea8ed4f03e7ab8d80353a60649e3f4
#
_cell.length_a   1.000
_cell.length_b   1.000
_cell.length_c   1.000
_cell.angle_alpha   90.00
_cell.angle_beta   90.00
_cell.angle_gamma   90.00
#
_symmetry.space_group_name_H-M   'P 1'
#
loop_
_entity.id
_entity.type
_entity.pdbx_description
1 polymer ?
#
loop_
_entity_poly.entity_id
_entity_poly.type
_entity_poly.pdbx_seq_one_letter_code
_entity_poly.pdbx_strand_id
1 'polypeptide(L)'
;MSEIVIETKQLTKQYGTQKSVAKLNIHVRRGRIYGLLGRNGAGKTTTMKMLLGLTPPTSGEVAIWGKPLPGNEKKLLPRIGSLIESPGFYPNLTGTENLRIFAALRGLKNQNAIQSALELVGLPYRDKKLFSQYSLGMKQRLAIALAVMHDPELLILDEPINGLDPIGIAEVRSFIRALCDERGKTILISSHILSEVALLADDIGIIDHGVLLEEESLVDLEAKSERYVRFTVSDTERAAEVLNGLLHENQFAVQDGHHLRLDSAKVPVAKIVSAFVQRGLEVSEAATVEESLEDYFKRVTGGEGIA
;
A
#
# COMPACT_ATOMS: atom_id res chain seq x y z
N MET A 1 13.04 17.43 11.70
CA MET A 1 12.10 16.31 11.76
C MET A 1 10.84 16.74 11.05
N SER A 2 10.31 15.97 10.10
CA SER A 2 9.04 16.26 9.43
C SER A 2 7.89 16.19 10.44
N GLU A 3 6.92 17.12 10.35
CA GLU A 3 5.74 17.15 11.22
C GLU A 3 4.89 15.89 11.02
N ILE A 4 4.51 15.23 12.12
CA ILE A 4 3.61 14.07 12.08
C ILE A 4 2.16 14.57 12.01
N VAL A 5 1.43 14.09 11.01
CA VAL A 5 0.01 14.44 10.78
C VAL A 5 -0.92 13.44 11.43
N ILE A 6 -0.63 12.13 11.34
CA ILE A 6 -1.36 11.09 12.06
C ILE A 6 -0.39 10.37 12.99
N GLU A 7 -0.77 10.25 14.24
CA GLU A 7 -0.07 9.44 15.25
C GLU A 7 -1.08 8.54 15.95
N THR A 8 -0.74 7.26 16.10
CA THR A 8 -1.52 6.35 16.95
C THR A 8 -0.65 5.80 18.06
N LYS A 9 -1.25 5.62 19.26
CA LYS A 9 -0.56 5.05 20.44
C LYS A 9 -1.32 3.85 20.95
N GLN A 10 -0.72 2.67 20.80
CA GLN A 10 -1.26 1.38 21.24
C GLN A 10 -2.71 1.16 20.78
N LEU A 11 -3.02 1.64 19.55
CA LEU A 11 -4.37 1.62 19.01
C LEU A 11 -4.86 0.19 18.86
N THR A 12 -5.98 -0.12 19.48
CA THR A 12 -6.54 -1.48 19.51
C THR A 12 -8.02 -1.47 19.20
N LYS A 13 -8.45 -2.41 18.35
CA LYS A 13 -9.86 -2.70 18.10
C LYS A 13 -10.15 -4.17 18.26
N GLN A 14 -11.12 -4.48 19.10
CA GLN A 14 -11.61 -5.82 19.34
C GLN A 14 -13.11 -5.92 19.06
N TYR A 15 -13.52 -6.94 18.35
CA TYR A 15 -14.91 -7.31 18.09
C TYR A 15 -15.16 -8.69 18.73
N GLY A 16 -15.96 -8.72 19.80
CA GLY A 16 -16.13 -9.93 20.59
C GLY A 16 -14.80 -10.46 21.12
N THR A 17 -14.41 -11.67 20.70
CA THR A 17 -13.14 -12.30 21.07
C THR A 17 -11.99 -11.98 20.09
N GLN A 18 -12.31 -11.50 18.90
CA GLN A 18 -11.32 -11.26 17.85
C GLN A 18 -10.73 -9.84 17.93
N LYS A 19 -9.40 -9.74 17.97
CA LYS A 19 -8.69 -8.48 17.83
C LYS A 19 -8.40 -8.22 16.35
N SER A 20 -9.09 -7.24 15.76
CA SER A 20 -8.85 -6.80 14.39
C SER A 20 -7.65 -5.87 14.24
N VAL A 21 -7.32 -5.13 15.30
CA VAL A 21 -6.12 -4.28 15.41
C VAL A 21 -5.60 -4.39 16.84
N ALA A 22 -4.30 -4.59 17.01
CA ALA A 22 -3.66 -4.83 18.28
C ALA A 22 -2.44 -3.93 18.50
N LYS A 23 -2.55 -2.96 19.39
CA LYS A 23 -1.47 -2.06 19.82
C LYS A 23 -0.73 -1.36 18.68
N LEU A 24 -1.46 -0.94 17.65
CA LEU A 24 -0.90 -0.30 16.46
C LEU A 24 -0.32 1.09 16.79
N ASN A 25 0.91 1.34 16.36
CA ASN A 25 1.57 2.64 16.45
C ASN A 25 2.02 3.03 15.04
N ILE A 26 1.36 4.00 14.40
CA ILE A 26 1.73 4.51 13.07
C ILE A 26 1.99 6.02 13.13
N HIS A 27 2.88 6.49 12.25
CA HIS A 27 3.35 7.87 12.19
C HIS A 27 3.34 8.39 10.75
N VAL A 28 2.24 9.00 10.33
CA VAL A 28 2.12 9.58 8.98
C VAL A 28 2.71 10.98 8.96
N ARG A 29 3.74 11.18 8.16
CA ARG A 29 4.47 12.45 8.04
C ARG A 29 3.79 13.40 7.04
N ARG A 30 3.86 14.71 7.33
CA ARG A 30 3.29 15.76 6.46
C ARG A 30 3.91 15.74 5.06
N GLY A 31 3.05 15.91 4.04
CA GLY A 31 3.46 16.02 2.64
C GLY A 31 4.11 14.76 2.09
N ARG A 32 3.73 13.60 2.61
CA ARG A 32 4.21 12.30 2.18
C ARG A 32 3.04 11.34 1.94
N ILE A 33 3.29 10.34 1.16
CA ILE A 33 2.37 9.22 0.93
C ILE A 33 2.80 8.07 1.83
N TYR A 34 1.91 7.68 2.75
CA TYR A 34 2.10 6.53 3.62
C TYR A 34 1.27 5.36 3.11
N GLY A 35 1.91 4.24 2.79
CA GLY A 35 1.29 2.98 2.39
C GLY A 35 1.09 2.05 3.57
N LEU A 36 -0.16 1.76 3.96
CA LEU A 36 -0.49 0.71 4.94
C LEU A 36 -0.75 -0.61 4.21
N LEU A 37 0.23 -1.48 4.24
CA LEU A 37 0.26 -2.75 3.51
C LEU A 37 -0.15 -3.93 4.39
N GLY A 38 -0.86 -4.87 3.81
CA GLY A 38 -1.23 -6.11 4.50
C GLY A 38 -2.27 -6.90 3.75
N ARG A 39 -2.40 -8.18 4.10
CA ARG A 39 -3.39 -9.09 3.52
C ARG A 39 -4.82 -8.62 3.76
N ASN A 40 -5.76 -9.21 3.02
CA ASN A 40 -7.18 -9.03 3.31
C ASN A 40 -7.49 -9.52 4.74
N GLY A 41 -8.18 -8.69 5.52
CA GLY A 41 -8.44 -9.00 6.94
C GLY A 41 -7.31 -8.63 7.90
N ALA A 42 -6.17 -8.11 7.46
CA ALA A 42 -5.06 -7.71 8.33
C ALA A 42 -5.35 -6.53 9.27
N GLY A 43 -6.49 -5.82 9.09
CA GLY A 43 -6.88 -4.72 9.96
C GLY A 43 -6.77 -3.33 9.32
N LYS A 44 -6.39 -3.21 8.05
CA LYS A 44 -6.21 -1.93 7.32
C LYS A 44 -7.45 -1.04 7.37
N THR A 45 -8.58 -1.53 6.85
CA THR A 45 -9.87 -0.80 6.84
C THR A 45 -10.34 -0.45 8.24
N THR A 46 -10.17 -1.36 9.22
CA THR A 46 -10.51 -1.10 10.62
C THR A 46 -9.68 0.04 11.19
N THR A 47 -8.37 0.06 10.89
CA THR A 47 -7.47 1.16 11.28
C THR A 47 -7.97 2.48 10.69
N MET A 48 -8.23 2.53 9.39
CA MET A 48 -8.72 3.76 8.73
C MET A 48 -10.07 4.22 9.28
N LYS A 49 -11.00 3.30 9.57
CA LYS A 49 -12.27 3.63 10.22
C LYS A 49 -12.07 4.26 11.60
N MET A 50 -11.09 3.81 12.39
CA MET A 50 -10.76 4.43 13.68
C MET A 50 -10.13 5.81 13.51
N LEU A 51 -9.26 6.02 12.52
CA LEU A 51 -8.67 7.33 12.19
C LEU A 51 -9.70 8.37 11.77
N LEU A 52 -10.83 7.93 11.22
CA LEU A 52 -11.94 8.79 10.78
C LEU A 52 -13.05 8.92 11.84
N GLY A 53 -12.90 8.31 13.01
CA GLY A 53 -13.93 8.30 14.04
C GLY A 53 -15.19 7.51 13.68
N LEU A 54 -15.17 6.74 12.58
CA LEU A 54 -16.29 5.88 12.14
C LEU A 54 -16.49 4.68 13.07
N THR A 55 -15.43 4.28 13.76
CA THR A 55 -15.43 3.19 14.73
C THR A 55 -14.59 3.62 15.93
N PRO A 56 -15.12 3.61 17.15
CA PRO A 56 -14.33 3.93 18.33
C PRO A 56 -13.31 2.82 18.60
N PRO A 57 -12.06 3.16 18.98
CA PRO A 57 -11.09 2.17 19.43
C PRO A 57 -11.56 1.49 20.73
N THR A 58 -11.13 0.27 20.95
CA THR A 58 -11.34 -0.43 22.24
C THR A 58 -10.37 0.09 23.29
N SER A 59 -9.14 0.42 22.86
CA SER A 59 -8.12 1.09 23.69
C SER A 59 -7.08 1.76 22.80
N GLY A 60 -6.22 2.58 23.39
CA GLY A 60 -5.24 3.38 22.67
C GLY A 60 -5.79 4.71 22.17
N GLU A 61 -4.96 5.46 21.49
CA GLU A 61 -5.23 6.85 21.12
C GLU A 61 -4.96 7.09 19.63
N VAL A 62 -5.72 8.05 19.08
CA VAL A 62 -5.50 8.62 17.74
C VAL A 62 -5.32 10.12 17.91
N ALA A 63 -4.23 10.66 17.37
CA ALA A 63 -3.99 12.08 17.26
C ALA A 63 -3.82 12.48 15.78
N ILE A 64 -4.45 13.58 15.38
CA ILE A 64 -4.32 14.18 14.04
C ILE A 64 -3.90 15.64 14.21
N TRP A 65 -2.80 16.02 13.54
CA TRP A 65 -2.11 17.32 13.76
C TRP A 65 -1.86 17.60 15.25
N GLY A 66 -1.42 16.59 16.01
CA GLY A 66 -1.14 16.67 17.44
C GLY A 66 -2.36 16.83 18.33
N LYS A 67 -3.59 16.73 17.78
CA LYS A 67 -4.84 16.83 18.57
C LYS A 67 -5.50 15.45 18.68
N PRO A 68 -5.95 15.03 19.87
CA PRO A 68 -6.69 13.77 20.00
C PRO A 68 -7.97 13.85 19.16
N LEU A 69 -8.27 12.76 18.44
CA LEU A 69 -9.46 12.71 17.59
C LEU A 69 -10.75 12.82 18.44
N PRO A 70 -10.92 12.08 19.56
CA PRO A 70 -12.07 12.22 20.43
C PRO A 70 -12.20 13.66 20.96
N GLY A 71 -13.37 14.28 20.71
CA GLY A 71 -13.67 15.66 21.11
C GLY A 71 -13.20 16.76 20.16
N ASN A 72 -12.48 16.43 19.09
CA ASN A 72 -12.03 17.40 18.09
C ASN A 72 -12.56 17.10 16.67
N GLU A 73 -13.47 16.14 16.52
CA GLU A 73 -13.96 15.65 15.21
C GLU A 73 -14.47 16.80 14.32
N LYS A 74 -15.25 17.72 14.89
CA LYS A 74 -15.81 18.88 14.16
C LYS A 74 -14.73 19.81 13.59
N LYS A 75 -13.51 19.81 14.16
CA LYS A 75 -12.39 20.66 13.71
C LYS A 75 -11.47 19.90 12.76
N LEU A 76 -11.31 18.60 12.95
CA LEU A 76 -10.35 17.76 12.22
C LEU A 76 -10.94 17.17 10.94
N LEU A 77 -12.14 16.55 11.02
CA LEU A 77 -12.73 15.82 9.91
C LEU A 77 -13.03 16.66 8.66
N PRO A 78 -13.44 17.97 8.77
CA PRO A 78 -13.61 18.80 7.58
C PRO A 78 -12.34 19.01 6.76
N ARG A 79 -11.16 18.81 7.33
CA ARG A 79 -9.85 18.94 6.66
C ARG A 79 -9.35 17.61 6.07
N ILE A 80 -10.15 16.54 6.21
CA ILE A 80 -9.81 15.19 5.78
C ILE A 80 -10.71 14.79 4.63
N GLY A 81 -10.11 14.36 3.53
CA GLY A 81 -10.79 13.64 2.46
C GLY A 81 -10.66 12.14 2.68
N SER A 82 -11.72 11.38 2.48
CA SER A 82 -11.66 9.95 2.70
C SER A 82 -12.42 9.16 1.64
N LEU A 83 -11.88 8.00 1.33
CA LEU A 83 -12.52 6.94 0.56
C LEU A 83 -12.38 5.66 1.36
N ILE A 84 -13.48 5.25 2.02
CA ILE A 84 -13.58 3.98 2.74
C ILE A 84 -14.72 3.21 2.12
N GLU A 85 -14.41 2.07 1.53
CA GLU A 85 -15.37 1.30 0.75
C GLU A 85 -15.93 2.11 -0.45
N SER A 86 -17.01 1.64 -1.08
CA SER A 86 -17.60 2.36 -2.22
C SER A 86 -18.57 3.43 -1.74
N PRO A 87 -18.45 4.69 -2.18
CA PRO A 87 -19.45 5.71 -1.88
C PRO A 87 -20.82 5.32 -2.42
N GLY A 88 -21.86 5.67 -1.64
CA GLY A 88 -23.26 5.45 -2.02
C GLY A 88 -23.75 6.42 -3.11
N PHE A 89 -23.17 6.33 -4.30
CA PHE A 89 -23.61 7.11 -5.46
C PHE A 89 -24.94 6.63 -6.01
N TYR A 90 -25.74 7.55 -6.50
CA TYR A 90 -27.02 7.28 -7.13
C TYR A 90 -26.79 6.80 -8.58
N PRO A 91 -27.21 5.56 -8.93
CA PRO A 91 -26.94 4.96 -10.23
C PRO A 91 -27.61 5.65 -11.41
N ASN A 92 -28.72 6.34 -11.16
CA ASN A 92 -29.54 7.08 -12.13
C ASN A 92 -29.16 8.55 -12.27
N LEU A 93 -28.09 9.00 -11.65
CA LEU A 93 -27.54 10.34 -11.78
C LEU A 93 -26.18 10.31 -12.50
N THR A 94 -25.82 11.43 -13.11
CA THR A 94 -24.47 11.64 -13.66
C THR A 94 -23.43 11.81 -12.54
N GLY A 95 -22.13 11.72 -12.88
CA GLY A 95 -21.06 11.98 -11.90
C GLY A 95 -21.15 13.37 -11.28
N THR A 96 -21.40 14.39 -12.12
CA THR A 96 -21.55 15.78 -11.65
C THR A 96 -22.74 15.96 -10.70
N GLU A 97 -23.89 15.34 -11.02
CA GLU A 97 -25.09 15.42 -10.17
C GLU A 97 -24.86 14.73 -8.82
N ASN A 98 -24.20 13.55 -8.83
CA ASN A 98 -23.79 12.87 -7.62
C ASN A 98 -22.91 13.78 -6.74
N LEU A 99 -21.85 14.37 -7.30
CA LEU A 99 -20.96 15.26 -6.56
C LEU A 99 -21.68 16.52 -6.03
N ARG A 100 -22.69 17.04 -6.75
CA ARG A 100 -23.52 18.17 -6.27
C ARG A 100 -24.26 17.83 -4.99
N ILE A 101 -24.82 16.63 -4.87
CA ILE A 101 -25.48 16.17 -3.65
C ILE A 101 -24.50 16.20 -2.48
N PHE A 102 -23.34 15.59 -2.64
CA PHE A 102 -22.33 15.55 -1.57
C PHE A 102 -21.73 16.93 -1.26
N ALA A 103 -21.57 17.80 -2.27
CA ALA A 103 -21.16 19.18 -2.06
C ALA A 103 -22.18 19.95 -1.22
N ALA A 104 -23.48 19.79 -1.50
CA ALA A 104 -24.53 20.38 -0.72
C ALA A 104 -24.57 19.87 0.72
N LEU A 105 -24.43 18.55 0.93
CA LEU A 105 -24.36 17.94 2.27
C LEU A 105 -23.15 18.45 3.08
N ARG A 106 -22.03 18.75 2.42
CA ARG A 106 -20.83 19.34 3.07
C ARG A 106 -20.91 20.85 3.24
N GLY A 107 -21.94 21.51 2.69
CA GLY A 107 -22.09 22.98 2.71
C GLY A 107 -21.01 23.69 1.89
N LEU A 108 -20.48 23.05 0.82
CA LEU A 108 -19.47 23.67 -0.03
C LEU A 108 -20.03 24.82 -0.84
N LYS A 109 -19.47 26.02 -0.66
CA LYS A 109 -19.90 27.25 -1.34
C LYS A 109 -19.16 27.51 -2.66
N ASN A 110 -18.00 26.83 -2.87
CA ASN A 110 -17.21 27.01 -4.08
C ASN A 110 -17.88 26.30 -5.27
N GLN A 111 -18.42 27.09 -6.21
CA GLN A 111 -19.10 26.54 -7.39
C GLN A 111 -18.17 25.77 -8.33
N ASN A 112 -16.88 26.07 -8.31
CA ASN A 112 -15.89 25.41 -9.18
C ASN A 112 -15.31 24.12 -8.56
N ALA A 113 -15.59 23.86 -7.28
CA ALA A 113 -14.99 22.71 -6.57
C ALA A 113 -15.24 21.36 -7.27
N ILE A 114 -16.47 21.15 -7.76
CA ILE A 114 -16.87 19.93 -8.45
C ILE A 114 -16.15 19.82 -9.81
N GLN A 115 -16.13 20.92 -10.58
CA GLN A 115 -15.46 20.93 -11.87
C GLN A 115 -13.97 20.65 -11.70
N SER A 116 -13.30 21.35 -10.80
CA SER A 116 -11.87 21.15 -10.52
C SER A 116 -11.57 19.73 -10.04
N ALA A 117 -12.45 19.14 -9.22
CA ALA A 117 -12.28 17.77 -8.75
C ALA A 117 -12.45 16.74 -9.87
N LEU A 118 -13.40 16.94 -10.79
CA LEU A 118 -13.60 16.06 -11.95
C LEU A 118 -12.46 16.18 -12.95
N GLU A 119 -12.03 17.41 -13.27
CA GLU A 119 -10.87 17.67 -14.13
C GLU A 119 -9.61 16.99 -13.59
N LEU A 120 -9.40 17.08 -12.28
CA LEU A 120 -8.26 16.52 -11.58
C LEU A 120 -8.19 14.98 -11.74
N VAL A 121 -9.32 14.28 -11.76
CA VAL A 121 -9.39 12.83 -11.95
C VAL A 121 -9.64 12.42 -13.42
N GLY A 122 -9.57 13.36 -14.36
CA GLY A 122 -9.78 13.08 -15.79
C GLY A 122 -11.21 12.65 -16.13
N LEU A 123 -12.21 13.12 -15.39
CA LEU A 123 -13.62 12.89 -15.68
C LEU A 123 -14.28 14.16 -16.23
N PRO A 124 -15.14 14.06 -17.28
CA PRO A 124 -15.77 15.22 -17.86
C PRO A 124 -16.84 15.83 -16.94
N TYR A 125 -16.81 17.17 -16.77
CA TYR A 125 -17.79 17.87 -15.94
C TYR A 125 -19.21 17.88 -16.55
N ARG A 126 -19.32 17.89 -17.89
CA ARG A 126 -20.60 17.95 -18.62
C ARG A 126 -20.95 16.62 -19.28
N ASP A 127 -20.68 15.51 -18.60
CA ASP A 127 -21.07 14.18 -19.10
C ASP A 127 -22.57 13.93 -18.85
N LYS A 128 -23.25 13.33 -19.85
CA LYS A 128 -24.62 12.84 -19.70
C LYS A 128 -24.71 11.39 -19.30
N LYS A 129 -23.55 10.71 -19.21
CA LYS A 129 -23.47 9.30 -18.86
C LYS A 129 -23.85 9.11 -17.38
N LEU A 130 -24.78 8.20 -17.14
CA LEU A 130 -25.22 7.88 -15.78
C LEU A 130 -24.15 7.09 -15.03
N PHE A 131 -24.08 7.21 -13.71
CA PHE A 131 -23.15 6.46 -12.88
C PHE A 131 -23.26 4.95 -13.04
N SER A 132 -24.47 4.42 -13.27
CA SER A 132 -24.70 3.00 -13.59
C SER A 132 -23.93 2.52 -14.83
N GLN A 133 -23.61 3.42 -15.74
CA GLN A 133 -22.91 3.14 -17.00
C GLN A 133 -21.38 3.34 -16.89
N TYR A 134 -20.89 3.80 -15.73
CA TYR A 134 -19.46 4.01 -15.53
C TYR A 134 -18.72 2.68 -15.44
N SER A 135 -17.54 2.61 -16.06
CA SER A 135 -16.59 1.52 -15.80
C SER A 135 -16.13 1.55 -14.34
N LEU A 136 -15.52 0.48 -13.86
CA LEU A 136 -14.99 0.44 -12.50
C LEU A 136 -13.97 1.56 -12.26
N GLY A 137 -13.07 1.79 -13.22
CA GLY A 137 -12.09 2.89 -13.14
C GLY A 137 -12.74 4.28 -13.10
N MET A 138 -13.81 4.51 -13.87
CA MET A 138 -14.56 5.77 -13.78
C MET A 138 -15.25 5.94 -12.42
N LYS A 139 -15.81 4.86 -11.86
CA LYS A 139 -16.42 4.86 -10.52
C LYS A 139 -15.39 5.19 -9.45
N GLN A 140 -14.22 4.59 -9.52
CA GLN A 140 -13.12 4.84 -8.59
C GLN A 140 -12.62 6.28 -8.68
N ARG A 141 -12.41 6.80 -9.90
CA ARG A 141 -12.03 8.20 -10.12
C ARG A 141 -13.08 9.17 -9.58
N LEU A 142 -14.37 8.88 -9.76
CA LEU A 142 -15.43 9.70 -9.15
C LEU A 142 -15.40 9.67 -7.62
N ALA A 143 -15.11 8.53 -7.02
CA ALA A 143 -14.96 8.38 -5.57
C ALA A 143 -13.77 9.20 -5.03
N ILE A 144 -12.65 9.20 -5.76
CA ILE A 144 -11.50 10.05 -5.43
C ILE A 144 -11.87 11.54 -5.61
N ALA A 145 -12.59 11.92 -6.69
CA ALA A 145 -13.07 13.28 -6.87
C ALA A 145 -13.91 13.76 -5.68
N LEU A 146 -14.79 12.91 -5.16
CA LEU A 146 -15.56 13.17 -3.94
C LEU A 146 -14.64 13.43 -2.73
N ALA A 147 -13.59 12.62 -2.57
CA ALA A 147 -12.67 12.77 -1.45
C ALA A 147 -11.84 14.07 -1.51
N VAL A 148 -11.55 14.60 -2.72
CA VAL A 148 -10.68 15.78 -2.90
C VAL A 148 -11.43 17.09 -3.14
N MET A 149 -12.72 17.06 -3.47
CA MET A 149 -13.47 18.25 -3.94
C MET A 149 -13.54 19.42 -2.94
N HIS A 150 -13.32 19.17 -1.66
CA HIS A 150 -13.31 20.21 -0.61
C HIS A 150 -11.89 20.66 -0.23
N ASP A 151 -10.90 20.30 -1.06
CA ASP A 151 -9.48 20.65 -0.92
C ASP A 151 -8.86 20.26 0.45
N PRO A 152 -8.98 18.99 0.89
CA PRO A 152 -8.48 18.56 2.19
C PRO A 152 -6.96 18.63 2.27
N GLU A 153 -6.40 18.72 3.49
CA GLU A 153 -4.97 18.66 3.75
C GLU A 153 -4.46 17.23 3.89
N LEU A 154 -5.34 16.33 4.34
CA LEU A 154 -5.07 14.90 4.54
C LEU A 154 -6.07 14.08 3.73
N LEU A 155 -5.58 13.05 3.05
CA LEU A 155 -6.38 12.05 2.36
C LEU A 155 -6.19 10.67 3.01
N ILE A 156 -7.28 9.95 3.24
CA ILE A 156 -7.29 8.56 3.73
C ILE A 156 -8.06 7.72 2.71
N LEU A 157 -7.34 6.88 1.97
CA LEU A 157 -7.87 6.15 0.82
C LEU A 157 -7.71 4.64 1.04
N ASP A 158 -8.83 3.94 1.22
CA ASP A 158 -8.84 2.48 1.41
C ASP A 158 -8.92 1.79 0.05
N GLU A 159 -7.87 1.01 -0.29
CA GLU A 159 -7.73 0.24 -1.53
C GLU A 159 -8.06 1.05 -2.81
N PRO A 160 -7.48 2.25 -3.04
CA PRO A 160 -7.92 3.16 -4.11
C PRO A 160 -7.66 2.63 -5.53
N ILE A 161 -6.82 1.62 -5.69
CA ILE A 161 -6.43 1.03 -6.99
C ILE A 161 -6.99 -0.39 -7.19
N ASN A 162 -7.70 -0.91 -6.20
CA ASN A 162 -8.19 -2.30 -6.25
C ASN A 162 -9.20 -2.53 -7.37
N GLY A 163 -9.02 -3.63 -8.11
CA GLY A 163 -9.92 -4.06 -9.19
C GLY A 163 -9.83 -3.22 -10.46
N LEU A 164 -8.85 -2.32 -10.58
CA LEU A 164 -8.61 -1.57 -11.81
C LEU A 164 -7.73 -2.38 -12.78
N ASP A 165 -7.87 -2.08 -14.06
CA ASP A 165 -6.94 -2.55 -15.08
C ASP A 165 -5.58 -1.81 -14.97
N PRO A 166 -4.49 -2.31 -15.60
CA PRO A 166 -3.17 -1.71 -15.47
C PRO A 166 -3.12 -0.22 -15.87
N ILE A 167 -3.93 0.20 -16.85
CA ILE A 167 -3.99 1.60 -17.27
C ILE A 167 -4.64 2.45 -16.18
N GLY A 168 -5.78 1.99 -15.64
CA GLY A 168 -6.48 2.66 -14.55
C GLY A 168 -5.65 2.77 -13.27
N ILE A 169 -4.85 1.74 -12.95
CA ILE A 169 -3.89 1.76 -11.84
C ILE A 169 -2.86 2.87 -12.05
N ALA A 170 -2.23 2.92 -13.23
CA ALA A 170 -1.22 3.93 -13.55
C ALA A 170 -1.78 5.36 -13.48
N GLU A 171 -3.00 5.57 -13.99
CA GLU A 171 -3.68 6.87 -13.94
C GLU A 171 -3.96 7.31 -12.50
N VAL A 172 -4.55 6.43 -11.66
CA VAL A 172 -4.86 6.74 -10.26
C VAL A 172 -3.57 6.98 -9.46
N ARG A 173 -2.54 6.20 -9.69
CA ARG A 173 -1.23 6.36 -9.06
C ARG A 173 -0.60 7.73 -9.40
N SER A 174 -0.54 8.08 -10.68
CA SER A 174 -0.03 9.38 -11.14
C SER A 174 -0.79 10.54 -10.50
N PHE A 175 -2.09 10.42 -10.43
CA PHE A 175 -2.96 11.39 -9.80
C PHE A 175 -2.70 11.54 -8.29
N ILE A 176 -2.60 10.43 -7.53
CA ILE A 176 -2.30 10.46 -6.09
C ILE A 176 -0.91 11.07 -5.85
N ARG A 177 0.07 10.73 -6.69
CA ARG A 177 1.42 11.31 -6.59
C ARG A 177 1.41 12.82 -6.82
N ALA A 178 0.70 13.29 -7.86
CA ALA A 178 0.57 14.73 -8.14
C ALA A 178 -0.12 15.51 -6.99
N LEU A 179 -1.11 14.92 -6.33
CA LEU A 179 -1.71 15.54 -5.13
C LEU A 179 -0.69 15.77 -4.01
N CYS A 180 0.23 14.84 -3.82
CA CYS A 180 1.30 14.98 -2.83
C CYS A 180 2.35 15.99 -3.28
N ASP A 181 2.94 15.81 -4.47
CA ASP A 181 4.10 16.57 -4.96
C ASP A 181 3.77 18.01 -5.31
N GLU A 182 2.65 18.22 -6.02
CA GLU A 182 2.29 19.55 -6.56
C GLU A 182 1.42 20.35 -5.60
N ARG A 183 0.62 19.66 -4.77
CA ARG A 183 -0.32 20.32 -3.86
C ARG A 183 0.01 20.15 -2.37
N GLY A 184 1.11 19.46 -2.03
CA GLY A 184 1.58 19.28 -0.67
C GLY A 184 0.62 18.50 0.23
N LYS A 185 -0.24 17.65 -0.35
CA LYS A 185 -1.20 16.86 0.43
C LYS A 185 -0.47 15.74 1.18
N THR A 186 -0.96 15.42 2.37
CA THR A 186 -0.55 14.22 3.09
C THR A 186 -1.53 13.10 2.76
N ILE A 187 -1.05 11.91 2.46
CA ILE A 187 -1.91 10.83 1.97
C ILE A 187 -1.60 9.54 2.70
N LEU A 188 -2.61 8.89 3.25
CA LEU A 188 -2.57 7.53 3.77
C LEU A 188 -3.36 6.64 2.82
N ILE A 189 -2.73 5.64 2.24
CA ILE A 189 -3.38 4.64 1.40
C ILE A 189 -3.26 3.26 2.03
N SER A 190 -4.27 2.41 1.84
CA SER A 190 -4.15 0.98 2.09
C SER A 190 -4.01 0.21 0.78
N SER A 191 -3.31 -0.90 0.80
CA SER A 191 -3.29 -1.86 -0.29
C SER A 191 -2.90 -3.26 0.20
N HIS A 192 -3.29 -4.26 -0.56
CA HIS A 192 -2.76 -5.60 -0.48
C HIS A 192 -1.78 -5.90 -1.63
N ILE A 193 -1.55 -4.97 -2.55
CA ILE A 193 -0.64 -5.10 -3.69
C ILE A 193 0.62 -4.29 -3.41
N LEU A 194 1.67 -4.98 -3.01
CA LEU A 194 2.91 -4.35 -2.57
C LEU A 194 3.65 -3.61 -3.68
N SER A 195 3.77 -4.24 -4.86
CA SER A 195 4.41 -3.66 -6.05
C SER A 195 3.80 -2.31 -6.46
N GLU A 196 2.50 -2.15 -6.33
CA GLU A 196 1.83 -0.90 -6.67
C GLU A 196 2.08 0.20 -5.64
N VAL A 197 2.13 -0.17 -4.35
CA VAL A 197 2.42 0.79 -3.27
C VAL A 197 3.88 1.22 -3.30
N ALA A 198 4.78 0.32 -3.60
CA ALA A 198 6.21 0.61 -3.76
C ALA A 198 6.49 1.69 -4.83
N LEU A 199 5.65 1.75 -5.88
CA LEU A 199 5.75 2.78 -6.92
C LEU A 199 5.12 4.12 -6.52
N LEU A 200 4.47 4.19 -5.35
CA LEU A 200 3.68 5.35 -4.94
C LEU A 200 4.07 5.91 -3.58
N ALA A 201 4.33 5.06 -2.59
CA ALA A 201 4.53 5.48 -1.20
C ALA A 201 5.96 6.01 -0.95
N ASP A 202 6.06 6.94 0.00
CA ASP A 202 7.33 7.40 0.55
C ASP A 202 7.66 6.65 1.85
N ASP A 203 6.62 6.28 2.62
CA ASP A 203 6.71 5.55 3.87
C ASP A 203 5.77 4.36 3.83
N ILE A 204 6.14 3.26 4.46
CA ILE A 204 5.39 2.01 4.46
C ILE A 204 5.20 1.51 5.89
N GLY A 205 3.98 1.09 6.21
CA GLY A 205 3.65 0.31 7.39
C GLY A 205 3.14 -1.07 6.97
N ILE A 206 3.75 -2.13 7.45
CA ILE A 206 3.34 -3.52 7.19
C ILE A 206 2.51 -4.01 8.36
N ILE A 207 1.24 -4.32 8.09
CA ILE A 207 0.31 -4.85 9.10
C ILE A 207 -0.09 -6.29 8.76
N ASP A 208 -0.01 -7.18 9.73
CA ASP A 208 -0.52 -8.54 9.62
C ASP A 208 -1.22 -8.98 10.91
N HIS A 209 -2.36 -9.67 10.78
CA HIS A 209 -3.19 -10.08 11.92
C HIS A 209 -3.45 -8.97 12.96
N GLY A 210 -3.60 -7.73 12.49
CA GLY A 210 -3.85 -6.56 13.33
C GLY A 210 -2.63 -5.97 14.01
N VAL A 211 -1.44 -6.50 13.79
CA VAL A 211 -0.17 -6.04 14.39
C VAL A 211 0.67 -5.35 13.32
N LEU A 212 1.23 -4.19 13.66
CA LEU A 212 2.24 -3.54 12.82
C LEU A 212 3.56 -4.30 12.99
N LEU A 213 4.03 -4.91 11.92
CA LEU A 213 5.28 -5.66 11.89
C LEU A 213 6.47 -4.73 11.64
N GLU A 214 6.29 -3.73 10.78
CA GLU A 214 7.34 -2.80 10.38
C GLU A 214 6.76 -1.45 9.98
N GLU A 215 7.51 -0.37 10.24
CA GLU A 215 7.20 0.99 9.79
C GLU A 215 8.49 1.70 9.42
N GLU A 216 8.69 1.98 8.13
CA GLU A 216 9.91 2.61 7.63
C GLU A 216 9.67 3.47 6.39
N SER A 217 10.69 4.26 5.99
CA SER A 217 10.69 4.85 4.67
C SER A 217 10.97 3.79 3.60
N LEU A 218 10.41 3.97 2.40
CA LEU A 218 10.65 3.04 1.29
C LEU A 218 12.14 2.93 0.96
N VAL A 219 12.88 4.05 1.03
CA VAL A 219 14.33 4.10 0.78
C VAL A 219 15.10 3.24 1.79
N ASP A 220 14.73 3.31 3.09
CA ASP A 220 15.38 2.50 4.13
C ASP A 220 15.02 1.01 3.98
N LEU A 221 13.79 0.73 3.56
CA LEU A 221 13.33 -0.63 3.29
C LEU A 221 14.07 -1.26 2.10
N GLU A 222 14.21 -0.51 1.00
CA GLU A 222 14.99 -0.94 -0.17
C GLU A 222 16.48 -1.16 0.18
N ALA A 223 17.03 -0.34 1.07
CA ALA A 223 18.40 -0.52 1.54
C ALA A 223 18.60 -1.79 2.39
N LYS A 224 17.53 -2.34 2.98
CA LYS A 224 17.53 -3.62 3.70
C LYS A 224 17.34 -4.83 2.79
N SER A 225 16.94 -4.61 1.53
CA SER A 225 16.75 -5.69 0.56
C SER A 225 18.06 -6.43 0.33
N GLU A 226 18.01 -7.73 0.45
CA GLU A 226 19.18 -8.57 0.29
C GLU A 226 19.49 -8.78 -1.19
N ARG A 227 20.78 -8.75 -1.54
CA ARG A 227 21.25 -9.20 -2.85
C ARG A 227 21.67 -10.65 -2.75
N TYR A 228 21.12 -11.47 -3.62
CA TYR A 228 21.45 -12.88 -3.69
C TYR A 228 21.71 -13.31 -5.14
N VAL A 229 22.36 -14.47 -5.31
CA VAL A 229 22.52 -15.05 -6.64
C VAL A 229 21.49 -16.17 -6.79
N ARG A 230 20.68 -16.07 -7.83
CA ARG A 230 19.75 -17.13 -8.24
C ARG A 230 20.40 -17.99 -9.30
N PHE A 231 20.37 -19.29 -9.08
CA PHE A 231 20.74 -20.29 -10.07
C PHE A 231 19.50 -21.06 -10.52
N THR A 232 19.32 -21.22 -11.83
CA THR A 232 18.34 -22.14 -12.39
C THR A 232 19.08 -23.34 -12.94
N VAL A 233 18.82 -24.51 -12.36
CA VAL A 233 19.56 -25.76 -12.63
C VAL A 233 18.61 -26.91 -12.95
N SER A 234 19.13 -27.93 -13.62
CA SER A 234 18.38 -29.15 -13.99
C SER A 234 17.97 -30.02 -12.78
N ASP A 235 18.72 -29.95 -11.67
CA ASP A 235 18.53 -30.78 -10.47
C ASP A 235 19.04 -30.03 -9.24
N THR A 236 18.13 -29.56 -8.39
CA THR A 236 18.48 -28.76 -7.22
C THR A 236 19.05 -29.57 -6.08
N GLU A 237 18.70 -30.85 -5.93
CA GLU A 237 19.26 -31.71 -4.88
C GLU A 237 20.75 -31.96 -5.12
N ARG A 238 21.13 -32.35 -6.35
CA ARG A 238 22.54 -32.53 -6.73
C ARG A 238 23.32 -31.21 -6.72
N ALA A 239 22.68 -30.09 -7.08
CA ALA A 239 23.31 -28.77 -7.00
C ALA A 239 23.55 -28.35 -5.54
N ALA A 240 22.63 -28.65 -4.62
CA ALA A 240 22.79 -28.42 -3.19
C ALA A 240 23.99 -29.26 -2.60
N GLU A 241 24.16 -30.51 -3.03
CA GLU A 241 25.33 -31.32 -2.65
C GLU A 241 26.65 -30.66 -3.09
N VAL A 242 26.68 -30.09 -4.30
CA VAL A 242 27.87 -29.38 -4.81
C VAL A 242 28.14 -28.13 -3.98
N LEU A 243 27.09 -27.34 -3.65
CA LEU A 243 27.23 -26.15 -2.83
C LEU A 243 27.68 -26.48 -1.40
N ASN A 244 27.19 -27.54 -0.78
CA ASN A 244 27.62 -27.99 0.54
C ASN A 244 29.12 -28.35 0.57
N GLY A 245 29.69 -28.81 -0.56
CA GLY A 245 31.12 -29.05 -0.68
C GLY A 245 31.97 -27.79 -0.90
N LEU A 246 31.37 -26.68 -1.31
CA LEU A 246 32.06 -25.42 -1.66
C LEU A 246 31.84 -24.32 -0.63
N LEU A 247 30.74 -24.36 0.11
CA LEU A 247 30.26 -23.30 0.99
C LEU A 247 30.08 -23.85 2.41
N HIS A 248 29.95 -22.93 3.38
CA HIS A 248 29.53 -23.28 4.73
C HIS A 248 28.01 -23.41 4.81
N GLU A 249 27.52 -24.17 5.79
CA GLU A 249 26.07 -24.32 6.06
C GLU A 249 25.36 -22.95 6.17
N ASN A 250 24.12 -22.87 5.68
CA ASN A 250 23.25 -21.68 5.70
C ASN A 250 23.63 -20.52 4.75
N GLN A 251 24.43 -20.75 3.71
CA GLN A 251 24.74 -19.71 2.71
C GLN A 251 23.86 -19.82 1.45
N PHE A 252 23.09 -20.87 1.32
CA PHE A 252 22.17 -21.06 0.20
C PHE A 252 20.87 -21.74 0.65
N ALA A 253 19.84 -21.58 -0.15
CA ALA A 253 18.54 -22.22 0.04
C ALA A 253 18.01 -22.77 -1.29
N VAL A 254 17.36 -23.93 -1.24
CA VAL A 254 16.56 -24.47 -2.36
C VAL A 254 15.21 -23.77 -2.31
N GLN A 255 14.83 -23.07 -3.39
CA GLN A 255 13.54 -22.36 -3.46
C GLN A 255 12.44 -23.27 -4.02
N ASP A 256 12.78 -24.06 -5.06
CA ASP A 256 11.87 -25.03 -5.68
C ASP A 256 12.69 -26.10 -6.45
N GLY A 257 12.03 -26.92 -7.29
CA GLY A 257 12.67 -28.00 -8.05
C GLY A 257 13.71 -27.55 -9.08
N HIS A 258 13.83 -26.25 -9.37
CA HIS A 258 14.74 -25.70 -10.38
C HIS A 258 15.59 -24.54 -9.89
N HIS A 259 15.22 -23.88 -8.79
CA HIS A 259 15.85 -22.65 -8.34
C HIS A 259 16.58 -22.82 -7.01
N LEU A 260 17.81 -22.29 -6.98
CA LEU A 260 18.64 -22.14 -5.78
C LEU A 260 18.95 -20.66 -5.55
N ARG A 261 18.87 -20.25 -4.31
CA ARG A 261 19.26 -18.92 -3.83
C ARG A 261 20.59 -19.03 -3.07
N LEU A 262 21.55 -18.18 -3.40
CA LEU A 262 22.81 -18.02 -2.69
C LEU A 262 22.87 -16.65 -2.05
N ASP A 263 22.85 -16.56 -0.71
CA ASP A 263 22.75 -15.32 0.06
C ASP A 263 24.08 -14.58 0.23
N SER A 264 25.20 -15.22 -0.08
CA SER A 264 26.53 -14.61 0.06
C SER A 264 27.46 -15.03 -1.07
N ALA A 265 27.82 -14.09 -1.93
CA ALA A 265 28.79 -14.32 -2.99
C ALA A 265 30.25 -14.22 -2.49
N LYS A 266 30.64 -14.95 -1.43
CA LYS A 266 32.06 -15.09 -1.05
C LYS A 266 32.83 -15.93 -2.08
N VAL A 267 32.12 -16.77 -2.84
CA VAL A 267 32.70 -17.53 -3.96
C VAL A 267 32.23 -16.91 -5.27
N PRO A 268 33.15 -16.64 -6.23
CA PRO A 268 32.76 -16.11 -7.53
C PRO A 268 31.73 -17.02 -8.22
N VAL A 269 30.63 -16.43 -8.72
CA VAL A 269 29.54 -17.14 -9.41
C VAL A 269 30.06 -18.06 -10.51
N ALA A 270 31.06 -17.61 -11.26
CA ALA A 270 31.70 -18.42 -12.31
C ALA A 270 32.30 -19.75 -11.80
N LYS A 271 32.86 -19.79 -10.57
CA LYS A 271 33.39 -21.02 -9.98
C LYS A 271 32.28 -22.00 -9.61
N ILE A 272 31.13 -21.46 -9.12
CA ILE A 272 29.96 -22.28 -8.78
C ILE A 272 29.36 -22.88 -10.05
N VAL A 273 29.16 -22.05 -11.09
CA VAL A 273 28.67 -22.54 -12.40
C VAL A 273 29.61 -23.62 -12.97
N SER A 274 30.94 -23.42 -12.93
CA SER A 274 31.90 -24.41 -13.38
C SER A 274 31.80 -25.70 -12.60
N ALA A 275 31.60 -25.64 -11.28
CA ALA A 275 31.45 -26.85 -10.44
C ALA A 275 30.15 -27.61 -10.75
N PHE A 276 29.05 -26.90 -11.03
CA PHE A 276 27.79 -27.50 -11.46
C PHE A 276 27.96 -28.26 -12.78
N VAL A 277 28.54 -27.58 -13.78
CA VAL A 277 28.78 -28.19 -15.11
C VAL A 277 29.73 -29.39 -15.03
N GLN A 278 30.79 -29.34 -14.21
CA GLN A 278 31.70 -30.47 -13.99
C GLN A 278 31.01 -31.69 -13.36
N ARG A 279 29.94 -31.49 -12.63
CA ARG A 279 29.10 -32.56 -12.04
C ARG A 279 27.93 -32.98 -12.94
N GLY A 280 27.89 -32.45 -14.18
CA GLY A 280 26.90 -32.82 -15.20
C GLY A 280 25.54 -32.16 -14.98
N LEU A 281 25.49 -31.04 -14.25
CA LEU A 281 24.29 -30.24 -14.09
C LEU A 281 24.20 -29.21 -15.23
N GLU A 282 23.01 -29.05 -15.79
CA GLU A 282 22.72 -27.95 -16.71
C GLU A 282 22.36 -26.70 -15.90
N VAL A 283 22.99 -25.56 -16.22
CA VAL A 283 22.73 -24.26 -15.61
C VAL A 283 22.14 -23.37 -16.70
N SER A 284 20.86 -23.08 -16.61
CA SER A 284 20.17 -22.22 -17.56
C SER A 284 20.24 -20.74 -17.19
N GLU A 285 20.41 -20.43 -15.91
CA GLU A 285 20.56 -19.04 -15.45
C GLU A 285 21.48 -18.99 -14.21
N ALA A 286 22.28 -17.92 -14.12
CA ALA A 286 23.01 -17.53 -12.93
C ALA A 286 23.02 -16.00 -12.87
N ALA A 287 22.12 -15.40 -12.10
CA ALA A 287 21.89 -13.96 -12.05
C ALA A 287 21.94 -13.42 -10.62
N THR A 288 22.56 -12.25 -10.46
CA THR A 288 22.41 -11.50 -9.20
C THR A 288 21.03 -10.83 -9.21
N VAL A 289 20.25 -11.14 -8.19
CA VAL A 289 18.88 -10.65 -8.01
C VAL A 289 18.85 -9.82 -6.72
N GLU A 290 18.21 -8.67 -6.77
CA GLU A 290 17.83 -7.95 -5.57
C GLU A 290 16.51 -8.53 -5.06
N GLU A 291 16.43 -8.77 -3.75
CA GLU A 291 15.21 -9.23 -3.10
C GLU A 291 14.08 -8.27 -3.47
N SER A 292 12.99 -8.79 -4.04
CA SER A 292 11.82 -7.96 -4.29
C SER A 292 11.16 -7.58 -2.96
N LEU A 293 10.43 -6.46 -2.94
CA LEU A 293 9.66 -6.10 -1.75
C LEU A 293 8.61 -7.16 -1.40
N GLU A 294 8.12 -7.93 -2.38
CA GLU A 294 7.23 -9.07 -2.16
C GLU A 294 7.94 -10.21 -1.42
N ASP A 295 9.19 -10.51 -1.77
CA ASP A 295 10.00 -11.53 -1.07
C ASP A 295 10.35 -11.06 0.35
N TYR A 296 10.71 -9.77 0.49
CA TYR A 296 10.91 -9.14 1.79
C TYR A 296 9.66 -9.28 2.68
N PHE A 297 8.49 -8.95 2.13
CA PHE A 297 7.23 -9.08 2.86
C PHE A 297 6.94 -10.53 3.27
N LYS A 298 7.12 -11.50 2.37
CA LYS A 298 7.00 -12.94 2.70
C LYS A 298 7.90 -13.33 3.85
N ARG A 299 9.14 -12.83 3.85
CA ARG A 299 10.12 -13.10 4.92
C ARG A 299 9.66 -12.53 6.26
N VAL A 300 9.18 -11.28 6.28
CA VAL A 300 8.72 -10.60 7.50
C VAL A 300 7.42 -11.19 8.05
N THR A 301 6.53 -11.67 7.18
CA THR A 301 5.24 -12.30 7.56
C THR A 301 5.32 -13.80 7.81
N GLY A 302 6.52 -14.41 7.83
CA GLY A 302 6.71 -15.82 8.12
C GLY A 302 6.43 -16.77 6.94
N GLY A 303 6.55 -16.30 5.71
CA GLY A 303 6.48 -17.12 4.49
C GLY A 303 5.10 -17.22 3.85
N GLU A 304 4.07 -16.66 4.45
CA GLU A 304 2.75 -16.56 3.84
C GLU A 304 2.69 -15.26 3.01
N GLY A 305 2.62 -15.38 1.69
CA GLY A 305 2.52 -14.24 0.77
C GLY A 305 1.26 -13.39 0.95
N ILE A 306 1.19 -12.25 0.24
CA ILE A 306 0.04 -11.31 0.29
C ILE A 306 -1.20 -11.86 -0.47
N ALA A 307 -1.02 -12.88 -1.30
CA ALA A 307 -2.08 -13.45 -2.16
C ALA A 307 -3.09 -14.31 -1.38
#